data_c28cee5092af80db934aa81bedc8c621
#
_entry.id   c28cee5092af80db934aa81bedc8c621
#
_cell.length_a   1.000
_cell.length_b   1.000
_cell.length_c   1.000
_cell.angle_alpha   90.00
_cell.angle_beta   90.00
_cell.angle_gamma   90.00
#
_symmetry.space_group_name_H-M   'P 1'
#
loop_
_entity.id
_entity.type
_entity.pdbx_description
1 polymer ?
#
loop_
_entity_poly.entity_id
_entity_poly.type
_entity_poly.pdbx_seq_one_letter_code
_entity_poly.pdbx_strand_id
1 'polypeptide(L)'
;LTTTIGSSGATVSQTLLDTMNGTNSATSATGSSSSSSGTSAADLQNTFLQLLVAQLKNQDPTSPMDSSQMTSQLAEISTVQGISQLNTSLTSLSTQLAAGQSSQAALLIGSSVLASGSTMTVSSGKASTIGVQLPAAADDVTLTIKNSSGTVVNTIDLGKQAAGVTPVGVTAVDSSGNTLADGTYTFTVSATAGGQPATATALSAATVESVVQQSDGTSGLVLSNGSTVPLTGINAIL
;
A
#
# COMPACT_ATOMS: atom_id res chain seq x y z
N LEU A 1 -30.94 -2.83 33.62
CA LEU A 1 -32.31 -3.40 33.49
C LEU A 1 -32.15 -4.86 33.12
N THR A 2 -32.65 -5.75 33.98
CA THR A 2 -32.65 -7.21 33.80
C THR A 2 -34.00 -7.65 33.26
N THR A 3 -34.02 -8.35 32.17
CA THR A 3 -35.25 -8.93 31.59
C THR A 3 -35.32 -10.41 31.94
N THR A 4 -36.44 -10.86 32.52
CA THR A 4 -36.66 -12.23 32.92
C THR A 4 -37.32 -13.01 31.80
N ILE A 5 -36.76 -14.13 31.37
CA ILE A 5 -37.32 -14.98 30.33
C ILE A 5 -37.61 -16.36 30.95
N GLY A 6 -38.88 -16.73 30.97
CA GLY A 6 -39.36 -18.06 31.35
C GLY A 6 -39.62 -18.27 32.85
N SER A 7 -40.41 -19.30 33.15
CA SER A 7 -40.99 -19.67 34.46
C SER A 7 -39.96 -20.15 35.49
N SER A 8 -38.68 -20.14 35.24
CA SER A 8 -37.62 -20.71 36.12
C SER A 8 -36.66 -19.66 36.71
N GLY A 9 -36.97 -18.38 36.64
CA GLY A 9 -36.20 -17.35 37.35
C GLY A 9 -34.73 -17.14 36.89
N ALA A 10 -34.35 -17.62 35.73
CA ALA A 10 -33.01 -17.36 35.17
C ALA A 10 -32.98 -15.96 34.54
N THR A 11 -32.08 -15.10 35.04
CA THR A 11 -31.86 -13.75 34.50
C THR A 11 -30.70 -13.77 33.49
N VAL A 12 -30.95 -13.30 32.28
CA VAL A 12 -29.90 -13.13 31.27
C VAL A 12 -29.42 -11.67 31.36
N SER A 13 -28.09 -11.47 31.35
CA SER A 13 -27.54 -10.12 31.42
C SER A 13 -27.80 -9.36 30.11
N GLN A 14 -28.09 -8.07 30.22
CA GLN A 14 -28.31 -7.17 29.08
C GLN A 14 -27.15 -7.23 28.07
N THR A 15 -25.93 -7.38 28.57
CA THR A 15 -24.72 -7.49 27.75
C THR A 15 -24.74 -8.70 26.81
N LEU A 16 -25.32 -9.81 27.24
CA LEU A 16 -25.48 -11.02 26.43
C LEU A 16 -26.54 -10.84 25.33
N LEU A 17 -27.61 -10.14 25.64
CA LEU A 17 -28.68 -9.81 24.69
C LEU A 17 -28.19 -8.84 23.64
N ASP A 18 -27.40 -7.82 24.01
CA ASP A 18 -26.84 -6.83 23.10
C ASP A 18 -25.79 -7.46 22.14
N THR A 19 -25.03 -8.44 22.63
CA THR A 19 -24.07 -9.20 21.81
C THR A 19 -24.78 -10.08 20.77
N MET A 20 -25.91 -10.68 21.13
CA MET A 20 -26.67 -11.55 20.21
C MET A 20 -27.51 -10.73 19.18
N ASN A 21 -27.88 -9.52 19.51
CA ASN A 21 -28.77 -8.68 18.65
C ASN A 21 -28.00 -7.67 17.78
N GLY A 22 -26.70 -7.69 17.79
CA GLY A 22 -25.85 -6.90 16.85
C GLY A 22 -25.92 -5.39 17.01
N THR A 23 -26.42 -4.84 18.13
CA THR A 23 -26.44 -3.41 18.42
C THR A 23 -25.14 -3.01 19.14
N ASN A 24 -24.03 -2.94 18.38
CA ASN A 24 -22.77 -2.38 18.88
C ASN A 24 -22.82 -0.85 18.75
N SER A 25 -23.24 -0.17 19.82
CA SER A 25 -22.95 1.25 20.01
C SER A 25 -21.50 1.38 20.48
N ALA A 26 -20.64 1.89 19.60
CA ALA A 26 -19.25 2.17 19.90
C ALA A 26 -19.14 3.23 20.99
N THR A 27 -18.87 2.81 22.23
CA THR A 27 -18.38 3.70 23.28
C THR A 27 -16.88 3.46 23.42
N SER A 28 -16.09 4.46 23.08
CA SER A 28 -14.63 4.46 23.24
C SER A 28 -14.28 4.27 24.72
N ALA A 29 -13.78 3.09 25.06
CA ALA A 29 -13.13 2.85 26.34
C ALA A 29 -11.67 2.45 26.06
N THR A 30 -10.78 3.34 26.44
CA THR A 30 -9.33 3.13 26.57
C THR A 30 -9.09 2.01 27.59
N GLY A 31 -8.35 0.99 27.21
CA GLY A 31 -7.75 0.12 28.22
C GLY A 31 -7.87 -1.38 27.95
N SER A 32 -6.72 -1.99 27.89
CA SER A 32 -6.42 -3.41 28.02
C SER A 32 -6.95 -4.33 26.91
N SER A 33 -6.07 -4.63 25.99
CA SER A 33 -6.14 -5.83 25.16
C SER A 33 -6.19 -7.09 26.04
N SER A 34 -7.39 -7.47 26.47
CA SER A 34 -7.64 -8.85 26.87
C SER A 34 -7.56 -9.67 25.57
N SER A 35 -6.45 -10.35 25.39
CA SER A 35 -6.35 -11.45 24.44
C SER A 35 -7.54 -12.38 24.72
N SER A 36 -8.54 -12.37 23.85
CA SER A 36 -9.51 -13.46 23.79
C SER A 36 -8.69 -14.70 23.43
N SER A 37 -8.37 -15.48 24.46
CA SER A 37 -7.83 -16.82 24.31
C SER A 37 -8.94 -17.66 23.66
N GLY A 38 -9.10 -17.51 22.36
CA GLY A 38 -9.79 -18.51 21.58
C GLY A 38 -9.08 -19.83 21.89
N THR A 39 -9.81 -20.83 22.37
CA THR A 39 -9.29 -22.17 22.65
C THR A 39 -8.48 -22.58 21.43
N SER A 40 -7.16 -22.68 21.57
CA SER A 40 -6.32 -23.02 20.42
C SER A 40 -6.73 -24.42 19.99
N ALA A 41 -6.65 -24.71 18.69
CA ALA A 41 -7.00 -26.05 18.26
C ALA A 41 -6.01 -27.11 18.83
N ALA A 42 -4.84 -26.69 19.34
CA ALA A 42 -3.96 -27.52 20.16
C ALA A 42 -4.62 -27.86 21.53
N ASP A 43 -5.32 -26.92 22.15
CA ASP A 43 -6.04 -27.14 23.40
C ASP A 43 -7.24 -28.08 23.18
N LEU A 44 -7.93 -27.92 22.04
CA LEU A 44 -9.02 -28.83 21.65
C LEU A 44 -8.48 -30.25 21.39
N GLN A 45 -7.33 -30.39 20.75
CA GLN A 45 -6.68 -31.67 20.50
C GLN A 45 -6.22 -32.34 21.80
N ASN A 46 -5.65 -31.57 22.73
CA ASN A 46 -5.26 -32.08 24.05
C ASN A 46 -6.48 -32.51 24.88
N THR A 47 -7.55 -31.71 24.85
CA THR A 47 -8.81 -32.05 25.52
C THR A 47 -9.42 -33.33 24.95
N PHE A 48 -9.37 -33.50 23.63
CA PHE A 48 -9.82 -34.70 22.94
C PHE A 48 -9.01 -35.94 23.37
N LEU A 49 -7.67 -35.85 23.38
CA LEU A 49 -6.81 -36.96 23.81
C LEU A 49 -7.07 -37.33 25.26
N GLN A 50 -7.32 -36.35 26.14
CA GLN A 50 -7.70 -36.61 27.53
C GLN A 50 -9.05 -37.33 27.65
N LEU A 51 -10.05 -36.92 26.88
CA LEU A 51 -11.35 -37.56 26.82
C LEU A 51 -11.27 -38.96 26.25
N LEU A 52 -10.45 -39.20 25.22
CA LEU A 52 -10.23 -40.52 24.64
C LEU A 52 -9.57 -41.48 25.63
N VAL A 53 -8.56 -41.01 26.36
CA VAL A 53 -7.90 -41.80 27.42
C VAL A 53 -8.85 -42.08 28.57
N ALA A 54 -9.69 -41.12 28.97
CA ALA A 54 -10.69 -41.30 30.02
C ALA A 54 -11.78 -42.31 29.60
N GLN A 55 -12.18 -42.29 28.32
CA GLN A 55 -13.15 -43.26 27.78
C GLN A 55 -12.56 -44.68 27.70
N LEU A 56 -11.30 -44.81 27.24
CA LEU A 56 -10.62 -46.13 27.22
C LEU A 56 -10.47 -46.73 28.61
N LYS A 57 -10.36 -45.90 29.65
CA LYS A 57 -10.21 -46.36 31.05
C LYS A 57 -11.52 -46.74 31.71
N ASN A 58 -12.66 -46.30 31.15
CA ASN A 58 -13.98 -46.43 31.77
C ASN A 58 -15.06 -47.09 30.87
N GLN A 59 -14.67 -47.66 29.69
CA GLN A 59 -15.59 -48.29 28.73
C GLN A 59 -16.04 -49.69 29.17
N ASP A 60 -17.36 -49.86 29.23
CA ASP A 60 -18.04 -51.16 29.23
C ASP A 60 -18.12 -51.66 27.76
N PRO A 61 -17.75 -52.90 27.42
CA PRO A 61 -17.54 -53.39 26.05
C PRO A 61 -18.78 -53.48 25.15
N THR A 62 -19.97 -53.01 25.59
CA THR A 62 -21.25 -53.28 24.92
C THR A 62 -21.79 -52.12 24.06
N SER A 63 -21.16 -50.95 24.01
CA SER A 63 -21.62 -49.81 23.18
C SER A 63 -20.46 -48.94 22.70
N PRO A 64 -19.85 -49.26 21.55
CA PRO A 64 -18.82 -48.39 20.96
C PRO A 64 -19.47 -47.12 20.43
N MET A 65 -19.12 -45.96 21.02
CA MET A 65 -19.47 -44.66 20.46
C MET A 65 -18.75 -44.42 19.15
N ASP A 66 -19.43 -43.72 18.23
CA ASP A 66 -18.97 -43.44 16.88
C ASP A 66 -17.79 -42.43 16.87
N SER A 67 -16.58 -42.96 17.08
CA SER A 67 -15.34 -42.17 17.07
C SER A 67 -15.00 -41.65 15.68
N SER A 68 -15.69 -42.11 14.63
CA SER A 68 -15.44 -41.69 13.23
C SER A 68 -15.91 -40.27 13.00
N GLN A 69 -17.02 -39.84 13.57
CA GLN A 69 -17.51 -38.46 13.47
C GLN A 69 -16.58 -37.44 14.15
N MET A 70 -16.05 -37.82 15.33
CA MET A 70 -15.10 -36.99 16.06
C MET A 70 -13.75 -36.88 15.32
N THR A 71 -13.31 -37.97 14.69
CA THR A 71 -12.08 -37.95 13.85
C THR A 71 -12.24 -37.03 12.61
N SER A 72 -13.43 -37.04 12.00
CA SER A 72 -13.73 -36.08 10.90
C SER A 72 -13.67 -34.64 11.37
N GLN A 73 -14.26 -34.31 12.52
CA GLN A 73 -14.20 -32.95 13.07
C GLN A 73 -12.78 -32.53 13.43
N LEU A 74 -11.95 -33.44 13.95
CA LEU A 74 -10.53 -33.18 14.21
C LEU A 74 -9.75 -32.92 12.91
N ALA A 75 -10.04 -33.63 11.83
CA ALA A 75 -9.42 -33.43 10.54
C ALA A 75 -9.81 -32.05 9.96
N GLU A 76 -11.07 -31.64 10.11
CA GLU A 76 -11.53 -30.30 9.71
C GLU A 76 -10.84 -29.20 10.50
N ILE A 77 -10.75 -29.33 11.83
CA ILE A 77 -10.04 -28.38 12.71
C ILE A 77 -8.55 -28.31 12.32
N SER A 78 -7.91 -29.46 12.09
CA SER A 78 -6.50 -29.51 11.65
C SER A 78 -6.28 -28.83 10.30
N THR A 79 -7.24 -28.96 9.38
CA THR A 79 -7.21 -28.27 8.09
C THR A 79 -7.33 -26.76 8.27
N VAL A 80 -8.27 -26.29 9.10
CA VAL A 80 -8.44 -24.87 9.40
C VAL A 80 -7.19 -24.29 10.08
N GLN A 81 -6.55 -25.04 10.98
CA GLN A 81 -5.26 -24.67 11.57
C GLN A 81 -4.16 -24.54 10.52
N GLY A 82 -4.06 -25.52 9.63
CA GLY A 82 -3.09 -25.47 8.53
C GLY A 82 -3.27 -24.22 7.67
N ILE A 83 -4.53 -23.87 7.34
CA ILE A 83 -4.86 -22.65 6.59
C ILE A 83 -4.50 -21.40 7.40
N SER A 84 -4.78 -21.35 8.70
CA SER A 84 -4.42 -20.22 9.57
C SER A 84 -2.90 -20.05 9.65
N GLN A 85 -2.15 -21.15 9.77
CA GLN A 85 -0.69 -21.13 9.78
C GLN A 85 -0.13 -20.66 8.44
N LEU A 86 -0.73 -21.08 7.32
CA LEU A 86 -0.36 -20.60 6.00
C LEU A 86 -0.59 -19.09 5.86
N ASN A 87 -1.74 -18.58 6.31
CA ASN A 87 -2.03 -17.16 6.31
C ASN A 87 -1.01 -16.36 7.15
N THR A 88 -0.64 -16.86 8.33
CA THR A 88 0.40 -16.25 9.17
C THR A 88 1.75 -16.25 8.47
N SER A 89 2.13 -17.34 7.82
CA SER A 89 3.38 -17.44 7.06
C SER A 89 3.41 -16.49 5.86
N LEU A 90 2.29 -16.36 5.15
CA LEU A 90 2.15 -15.40 4.04
C LEU A 90 2.26 -13.95 4.52
N THR A 91 1.65 -13.61 5.65
CA THR A 91 1.78 -12.28 6.27
C THR A 91 3.23 -11.99 6.67
N SER A 92 3.90 -12.95 7.28
CA SER A 92 5.32 -12.84 7.66
C SER A 92 6.22 -12.65 6.44
N LEU A 93 5.97 -13.40 5.36
CA LEU A 93 6.69 -13.25 4.09
C LEU A 93 6.47 -11.87 3.47
N SER A 94 5.22 -11.38 3.47
CA SER A 94 4.88 -10.04 2.97
C SER A 94 5.63 -8.95 3.76
N THR A 95 5.67 -9.06 5.09
CA THR A 95 6.41 -8.13 5.95
C THR A 95 7.92 -8.17 5.66
N GLN A 96 8.47 -9.35 5.43
CA GLN A 96 9.90 -9.49 5.11
C GLN A 96 10.24 -8.92 3.73
N LEU A 97 9.35 -9.09 2.76
CA LEU A 97 9.48 -8.44 1.44
C LEU A 97 9.45 -6.91 1.56
N ALA A 98 8.51 -6.37 2.32
CA ALA A 98 8.40 -4.93 2.56
C ALA A 98 9.66 -4.36 3.24
N ALA A 99 10.21 -5.06 4.24
CA ALA A 99 11.47 -4.68 4.87
C ALA A 99 12.65 -4.68 3.88
N GLY A 100 12.71 -5.68 2.99
CA GLY A 100 13.71 -5.73 1.92
C GLY A 100 13.59 -4.55 0.95
N GLN A 101 12.38 -4.19 0.55
CA GLN A 101 12.13 -3.03 -0.30
C GLN A 101 12.49 -1.72 0.39
N SER A 102 12.21 -1.58 1.70
CA SER A 102 12.62 -0.41 2.47
C SER A 102 14.14 -0.24 2.51
N SER A 103 14.88 -1.32 2.64
CA SER A 103 16.34 -1.28 2.60
C SER A 103 16.89 -0.85 1.24
N GLN A 104 16.27 -1.31 0.14
CA GLN A 104 16.62 -0.85 -1.21
C GLN A 104 16.25 0.62 -1.43
N ALA A 105 15.09 1.04 -0.96
CA ALA A 105 14.65 2.42 -1.03
C ALA A 105 15.59 3.37 -0.28
N ALA A 106 16.14 2.94 0.86
CA ALA A 106 17.10 3.73 1.65
C ALA A 106 18.39 4.04 0.88
N LEU A 107 18.80 3.18 -0.04
CA LEU A 107 19.99 3.43 -0.89
C LEU A 107 19.78 4.58 -1.89
N LEU A 108 18.53 4.96 -2.14
CA LEU A 108 18.20 6.07 -3.03
C LEU A 108 18.24 7.44 -2.34
N ILE A 109 18.35 7.49 -1.01
CA ILE A 109 18.42 8.76 -0.27
C ILE A 109 19.62 9.57 -0.78
N GLY A 110 19.37 10.83 -1.13
CA GLY A 110 20.36 11.73 -1.73
C GLY A 110 20.50 11.63 -3.24
N SER A 111 19.91 10.60 -3.88
CA SER A 111 19.91 10.50 -5.34
C SER A 111 18.86 11.42 -5.94
N SER A 112 19.17 11.95 -7.13
CA SER A 112 18.21 12.68 -7.96
C SER A 112 17.45 11.68 -8.83
N VAL A 113 16.12 11.76 -8.82
CA VAL A 113 15.24 10.83 -9.53
C VAL A 113 14.21 11.58 -10.37
N LEU A 114 13.76 10.95 -11.45
CA LEU A 114 12.60 11.39 -12.21
C LEU A 114 11.35 10.64 -11.71
N ALA A 115 10.39 11.37 -11.21
CA ALA A 115 9.07 10.86 -10.81
C ALA A 115 7.98 11.67 -11.51
N SER A 116 6.77 11.09 -11.56
CA SER A 116 5.61 11.78 -12.13
C SER A 116 5.40 13.13 -11.45
N GLY A 117 5.39 14.19 -12.22
CA GLY A 117 5.28 15.55 -11.72
C GLY A 117 5.39 16.56 -12.86
N SER A 118 4.88 17.76 -12.61
CA SER A 118 4.81 18.85 -13.58
C SER A 118 5.53 20.13 -13.09
N THR A 119 6.44 19.99 -12.12
CA THR A 119 7.18 21.11 -11.54
C THR A 119 8.64 21.12 -12.00
N MET A 120 9.17 22.29 -12.26
CA MET A 120 10.56 22.55 -12.60
C MET A 120 11.05 23.68 -11.71
N THR A 121 12.20 23.53 -11.10
CA THR A 121 12.84 24.59 -10.30
C THR A 121 13.97 25.23 -11.07
N VAL A 122 14.01 26.55 -11.04
CA VAL A 122 15.14 27.34 -11.52
C VAL A 122 15.89 27.91 -10.33
N SER A 123 17.19 27.68 -10.27
CA SER A 123 18.06 28.18 -9.22
C SER A 123 19.41 28.58 -9.83
N SER A 124 19.86 29.81 -9.55
CA SER A 124 21.12 30.35 -10.05
C SER A 124 21.23 30.24 -11.60
N GLY A 125 20.11 30.53 -12.30
CA GLY A 125 20.04 30.49 -13.75
C GLY A 125 20.08 29.07 -14.35
N LYS A 126 19.93 28.03 -13.56
CA LYS A 126 19.87 26.63 -14.02
C LYS A 126 18.50 26.04 -13.73
N ALA A 127 17.91 25.40 -14.73
CA ALA A 127 16.68 24.61 -14.55
C ALA A 127 16.98 23.20 -14.08
N SER A 128 16.13 22.66 -13.21
CA SER A 128 16.17 21.23 -12.88
C SER A 128 15.85 20.40 -14.13
N THR A 129 16.44 19.21 -14.20
CA THR A 129 16.09 18.24 -15.25
C THR A 129 14.61 17.90 -15.15
N ILE A 130 13.96 17.77 -16.27
CA ILE A 130 12.60 17.26 -16.40
C ILE A 130 12.62 16.04 -17.29
N GLY A 131 11.52 15.34 -17.43
CA GLY A 131 11.42 14.19 -18.31
C GLY A 131 10.04 14.06 -18.93
N VAL A 132 10.00 13.25 -19.96
CA VAL A 132 8.77 12.85 -20.63
C VAL A 132 8.73 11.34 -20.67
N GLN A 133 7.61 10.75 -20.27
CA GLN A 133 7.35 9.34 -20.42
C GLN A 133 6.26 9.14 -21.47
N LEU A 134 6.57 8.34 -22.47
CA LEU A 134 5.68 7.99 -23.56
C LEU A 134 5.42 6.48 -23.57
N PRO A 135 4.17 6.01 -23.51
CA PRO A 135 3.85 4.59 -23.62
C PRO A 135 4.06 4.04 -25.03
N ALA A 136 4.02 4.89 -26.06
CA ALA A 136 4.28 4.60 -27.47
C ALA A 136 5.05 5.76 -28.11
N ALA A 137 5.69 5.50 -29.25
CA ALA A 137 6.38 6.54 -30.01
C ALA A 137 5.42 7.67 -30.42
N ALA A 138 5.88 8.90 -30.37
CA ALA A 138 5.15 10.10 -30.79
C ALA A 138 5.90 10.79 -31.94
N ASP A 139 5.16 11.37 -32.87
CA ASP A 139 5.74 12.07 -34.00
C ASP A 139 6.13 13.51 -33.66
N ASP A 140 5.44 14.08 -32.69
CA ASP A 140 5.71 15.41 -32.16
C ASP A 140 5.43 15.45 -30.65
N VAL A 141 6.37 15.99 -29.89
CA VAL A 141 6.26 16.19 -28.45
C VAL A 141 6.65 17.62 -28.12
N THR A 142 5.72 18.36 -27.55
CA THR A 142 5.89 19.76 -27.17
C THR A 142 5.81 19.92 -25.65
N LEU A 143 6.74 20.67 -25.11
CA LEU A 143 6.82 21.02 -23.70
C LEU A 143 6.46 22.50 -23.53
N THR A 144 5.45 22.82 -22.73
CA THR A 144 5.04 24.20 -22.44
C THR A 144 5.35 24.51 -20.97
N ILE A 145 6.19 25.51 -20.74
CA ILE A 145 6.62 25.97 -19.41
C ILE A 145 5.83 27.22 -19.03
N LYS A 146 5.31 27.23 -17.80
CA LYS A 146 4.51 28.34 -17.25
C LYS A 146 5.10 28.81 -15.93
N ASN A 147 4.98 30.11 -15.69
CA ASN A 147 5.33 30.70 -14.39
C ASN A 147 4.24 30.45 -13.34
N SER A 148 4.45 30.92 -12.12
CA SER A 148 3.51 30.79 -10.98
C SER A 148 2.16 31.47 -11.25
N SER A 149 2.08 32.43 -12.16
CA SER A 149 0.83 33.08 -12.58
C SER A 149 0.09 32.34 -13.70
N GLY A 150 0.64 31.19 -14.16
CA GLY A 150 0.07 30.39 -15.24
C GLY A 150 0.40 30.93 -16.66
N THR A 151 1.19 32.00 -16.77
CA THR A 151 1.61 32.55 -18.04
C THR A 151 2.67 31.66 -18.69
N VAL A 152 2.52 31.36 -19.99
CA VAL A 152 3.52 30.60 -20.74
C VAL A 152 4.78 31.49 -20.89
N VAL A 153 5.90 30.97 -20.42
CA VAL A 153 7.21 31.65 -20.52
C VAL A 153 8.08 31.05 -21.61
N ASN A 154 7.93 29.78 -21.89
CA ASN A 154 8.66 29.12 -22.97
C ASN A 154 7.88 27.91 -23.50
N THR A 155 8.12 27.58 -24.76
CA THR A 155 7.62 26.34 -25.40
C THR A 155 8.78 25.69 -26.13
N ILE A 156 9.05 24.44 -25.84
CA ILE A 156 10.15 23.66 -26.37
C ILE A 156 9.56 22.54 -27.21
N ASP A 157 9.91 22.52 -28.47
CA ASP A 157 9.60 21.42 -29.37
C ASP A 157 10.71 20.37 -29.25
N LEU A 158 10.33 19.17 -28.84
CA LEU A 158 11.22 18.02 -28.73
C LEU A 158 11.18 17.15 -30.00
N GLY A 159 10.24 17.45 -30.91
CA GLY A 159 10.04 16.70 -32.14
C GLY A 159 9.65 15.22 -31.88
N LYS A 160 10.09 14.36 -32.77
CA LYS A 160 9.81 12.90 -32.69
C LYS A 160 10.54 12.23 -31.53
N GLN A 161 9.78 11.51 -30.73
CA GLN A 161 10.29 10.80 -29.55
C GLN A 161 9.89 9.30 -29.61
N ALA A 162 10.80 8.45 -29.18
CA ALA A 162 10.53 7.03 -29.01
C ALA A 162 9.69 6.75 -27.74
N ALA A 163 9.09 5.58 -27.67
CA ALA A 163 8.47 5.09 -26.42
C ALA A 163 9.54 4.95 -25.33
N GLY A 164 9.14 5.24 -24.08
CA GLY A 164 10.02 5.15 -22.93
C GLY A 164 10.12 6.45 -22.15
N VAL A 165 11.15 6.57 -21.32
CA VAL A 165 11.47 7.75 -20.52
C VAL A 165 12.60 8.51 -21.19
N THR A 166 12.34 9.77 -21.52
CA THR A 166 13.34 10.69 -22.11
C THR A 166 13.61 11.81 -21.10
N PRO A 167 14.80 11.86 -20.45
CA PRO A 167 15.22 13.02 -19.68
C PRO A 167 15.47 14.21 -20.61
N VAL A 168 15.01 15.39 -20.22
CA VAL A 168 15.12 16.63 -21.00
C VAL A 168 15.87 17.67 -20.17
N GLY A 169 17.03 18.08 -20.63
CA GLY A 169 17.76 19.21 -20.07
C GLY A 169 17.15 20.51 -20.61
N VAL A 170 16.63 21.33 -19.74
CA VAL A 170 16.02 22.62 -20.09
C VAL A 170 16.99 23.76 -19.79
N THR A 171 17.18 24.66 -20.74
CA THR A 171 17.84 25.93 -20.47
C THR A 171 16.85 26.87 -19.79
N ALA A 172 17.26 27.52 -18.69
CA ALA A 172 16.41 28.44 -17.94
C ALA A 172 16.26 29.80 -18.63
N VAL A 173 15.64 29.82 -19.82
CA VAL A 173 15.38 31.05 -20.60
C VAL A 173 13.93 31.11 -21.05
N ASP A 174 13.43 32.32 -21.21
CA ASP A 174 12.11 32.56 -21.82
C ASP A 174 12.18 32.46 -23.37
N SER A 175 11.03 32.61 -24.03
CA SER A 175 10.92 32.58 -25.48
C SER A 175 11.69 33.70 -26.20
N SER A 176 12.12 34.74 -25.47
CA SER A 176 12.93 35.85 -25.98
C SER A 176 14.43 35.67 -25.69
N GLY A 177 14.83 34.59 -25.03
CA GLY A 177 16.22 34.29 -24.65
C GLY A 177 16.68 34.93 -23.35
N ASN A 178 15.79 35.56 -22.56
CA ASN A 178 16.14 36.13 -21.27
C ASN A 178 16.15 35.02 -20.21
N THR A 179 17.10 35.10 -19.27
CA THR A 179 17.18 34.13 -18.16
C THR A 179 15.94 34.22 -17.28
N LEU A 180 15.34 33.07 -16.97
CA LEU A 180 14.23 32.97 -16.05
C LEU A 180 14.68 33.30 -14.64
N ALA A 181 13.84 33.97 -13.87
CA ALA A 181 14.09 34.23 -12.45
C ALA A 181 14.11 32.92 -11.65
N ASP A 182 14.86 32.92 -10.55
CA ASP A 182 14.86 31.78 -9.62
C ASP A 182 13.46 31.57 -9.04
N GLY A 183 13.02 30.33 -9.00
CA GLY A 183 11.69 29.97 -8.53
C GLY A 183 11.16 28.66 -9.10
N THR A 184 9.91 28.37 -8.78
CA THR A 184 9.22 27.16 -9.26
C THR A 184 8.34 27.50 -10.46
N TYR A 185 8.48 26.72 -11.49
CA TYR A 185 7.70 26.76 -12.73
C TYR A 185 6.90 25.48 -12.85
N THR A 186 5.81 25.54 -13.59
CA THR A 186 5.05 24.36 -13.98
C THR A 186 5.25 24.09 -15.46
N PHE A 187 5.17 22.83 -15.85
CA PHE A 187 5.23 22.47 -17.25
C PHE A 187 4.19 21.44 -17.63
N THR A 188 3.78 21.46 -18.87
CA THR A 188 2.87 20.46 -19.45
C THR A 188 3.51 19.87 -20.69
N VAL A 189 3.27 18.59 -20.91
CA VAL A 189 3.71 17.87 -22.10
C VAL A 189 2.49 17.57 -22.95
N SER A 190 2.57 17.85 -24.23
CA SER A 190 1.62 17.39 -25.25
C SER A 190 2.36 16.56 -26.29
N ALA A 191 1.73 15.48 -26.71
CA ALA A 191 2.29 14.60 -27.74
C ALA A 191 1.23 14.28 -28.81
N THR A 192 1.69 14.08 -30.04
CA THR A 192 0.84 13.60 -31.14
C THR A 192 1.49 12.42 -31.85
N ALA A 193 0.66 11.49 -32.32
CA ALA A 193 1.07 10.36 -33.12
C ALA A 193 0.07 10.18 -34.27
N GLY A 194 0.55 10.14 -35.50
CA GLY A 194 -0.32 10.08 -36.69
C GLY A 194 -1.32 11.23 -36.79
N GLY A 195 -0.97 12.41 -36.28
CA GLY A 195 -1.83 13.60 -36.26
C GLY A 195 -2.94 13.57 -35.20
N GLN A 196 -2.95 12.59 -34.29
CA GLN A 196 -3.90 12.47 -33.17
C GLN A 196 -3.19 12.71 -31.84
N PRO A 197 -3.89 13.24 -30.80
CA PRO A 197 -3.32 13.37 -29.47
C PRO A 197 -2.86 12.02 -28.91
N ALA A 198 -1.65 11.98 -28.38
CA ALA A 198 -1.04 10.82 -27.76
C ALA A 198 -0.83 11.04 -26.25
N THR A 199 -0.86 9.95 -25.48
CA THR A 199 -0.61 10.03 -24.03
C THR A 199 0.87 10.33 -23.78
N ALA A 200 1.13 11.34 -22.96
CA ALA A 200 2.44 11.67 -22.44
C ALA A 200 2.35 11.99 -20.95
N THR A 201 3.30 11.51 -20.16
CA THR A 201 3.39 11.81 -18.74
C THR A 201 4.58 12.71 -18.49
N ALA A 202 4.34 13.83 -17.81
CA ALA A 202 5.38 14.75 -17.37
C ALA A 202 6.12 14.17 -16.16
N LEU A 203 7.44 14.28 -16.16
CA LEU A 203 8.31 13.82 -15.07
C LEU A 203 9.16 14.97 -14.55
N SER A 204 9.17 15.18 -13.24
CA SER A 204 10.03 16.16 -12.56
C SER A 204 11.22 15.49 -11.91
N ALA A 205 12.38 16.12 -11.95
CA ALA A 205 13.51 15.72 -11.12
C ALA A 205 13.32 16.24 -9.70
N ALA A 206 13.56 15.36 -8.73
CA ALA A 206 13.62 15.70 -7.32
C ALA A 206 14.63 14.81 -6.60
N THR A 207 15.20 15.30 -5.51
CA THR A 207 16.10 14.51 -4.67
C THR A 207 15.30 13.71 -3.67
N VAL A 208 15.66 12.46 -3.45
CA VAL A 208 15.06 11.62 -2.40
C VAL A 208 15.60 12.07 -1.05
N GLU A 209 14.73 12.55 -0.18
CA GLU A 209 15.10 13.04 1.16
C GLU A 209 14.98 11.97 2.23
N SER A 210 13.94 11.15 2.16
CA SER A 210 13.70 10.09 3.14
C SER A 210 12.83 8.97 2.59
N VAL A 211 12.79 7.87 3.33
CA VAL A 211 11.92 6.73 3.08
C VAL A 211 10.88 6.65 4.20
N VAL A 212 9.62 6.49 3.83
CA VAL A 212 8.50 6.34 4.77
C VAL A 212 7.74 5.06 4.48
N GLN A 213 7.18 4.45 5.50
CA GLN A 213 6.25 3.34 5.32
C GLN A 213 4.85 3.91 5.14
N GLN A 214 4.19 3.54 4.06
CA GLN A 214 2.82 3.93 3.76
C GLN A 214 1.82 3.05 4.53
N SER A 215 0.56 3.49 4.61
CA SER A 215 -0.49 2.77 5.33
C SER A 215 -0.82 1.39 4.76
N ASP A 216 -0.49 1.15 3.51
CA ASP A 216 -0.62 -0.14 2.82
C ASP A 216 0.57 -1.10 3.06
N GLY A 217 1.55 -0.67 3.87
CA GLY A 217 2.76 -1.43 4.19
C GLY A 217 3.87 -1.33 3.14
N THR A 218 3.68 -0.55 2.06
CA THR A 218 4.70 -0.34 1.04
C THR A 218 5.66 0.80 1.43
N SER A 219 6.86 0.80 0.82
CA SER A 219 7.83 1.88 1.02
C SER A 219 7.55 3.02 0.06
N GLY A 220 7.38 4.23 0.61
CA GLY A 220 7.31 5.48 -0.12
C GLY A 220 8.59 6.29 0.01
N LEU A 221 8.96 6.99 -1.05
CA LEU A 221 10.07 7.92 -1.10
C LEU A 221 9.54 9.34 -0.98
N VAL A 222 10.01 10.08 0.01
CA VAL A 222 9.72 11.51 0.14
C VAL A 222 10.74 12.27 -0.68
N LEU A 223 10.24 13.11 -1.58
CA LEU A 223 11.03 13.89 -2.52
C LEU A 223 11.15 15.34 -2.06
N SER A 224 12.22 16.02 -2.47
CA SER A 224 12.52 17.43 -2.14
C SER A 224 11.45 18.43 -2.58
N ASN A 225 10.54 18.04 -3.46
CA ASN A 225 9.37 18.82 -3.84
C ASN A 225 8.15 18.60 -2.93
N GLY A 226 8.31 17.84 -1.82
CA GLY A 226 7.26 17.51 -0.86
C GLY A 226 6.33 16.37 -1.27
N SER A 227 6.50 15.78 -2.45
CA SER A 227 5.69 14.64 -2.88
C SER A 227 6.22 13.32 -2.28
N THR A 228 5.31 12.36 -2.08
CA THR A 228 5.67 11.00 -1.70
C THR A 228 5.27 10.06 -2.84
N VAL A 229 6.22 9.30 -3.34
CA VAL A 229 6.00 8.36 -4.43
C VAL A 229 6.40 6.94 -4.01
N PRO A 230 5.72 5.89 -4.45
CA PRO A 230 6.18 4.52 -4.22
C PRO A 230 7.51 4.28 -4.97
N LEU A 231 8.27 3.28 -4.55
CA LEU A 231 9.52 2.91 -5.23
C LEU A 231 9.31 2.63 -6.72
N THR A 232 8.16 2.06 -7.08
CA THR A 232 7.75 1.80 -8.48
C THR A 232 7.38 3.07 -9.26
N GLY A 233 7.21 4.20 -8.59
CA GLY A 233 6.93 5.50 -9.19
C GLY A 233 8.17 6.26 -9.66
N ILE A 234 9.36 5.71 -9.42
CA ILE A 234 10.63 6.23 -9.96
C ILE A 234 10.77 5.74 -11.40
N ASN A 235 10.86 6.68 -12.31
CA ASN A 235 10.97 6.40 -13.75
C ASN A 235 12.43 6.37 -14.23
N ALA A 236 13.33 7.13 -13.58
CA ALA A 236 14.77 7.12 -13.84
C ALA A 236 15.53 7.66 -12.61
N ILE A 237 16.79 7.26 -12.48
CA ILE A 237 17.78 7.82 -11.55
C ILE A 237 18.76 8.62 -12.38
N LEU A 238 19.07 9.86 -11.95
CA LEU A 238 19.91 10.83 -12.67
C LEU A 238 21.34 10.84 -12.18
#